data_a45d0ebe2d71374065abcbfd52b89a9f
#
_entry.id   a45d0ebe2d71374065abcbfd52b89a9f
#
_cell.length_a   1.000
_cell.length_b   1.000
_cell.length_c   1.000
_cell.angle_alpha   90.00
_cell.angle_beta   90.00
_cell.angle_gamma   90.00
#
_symmetry.space_group_name_H-M   'P 1'
#
loop_
_entity.id
_entity.type
_entity.pdbx_description
1 polymer ?
#
loop_
_entity_poly.entity_id
_entity_poly.type
_entity_poly.pdbx_seq_one_letter_code
_entity_poly.pdbx_strand_id
1 'polypeptide(L)'
;VEGGYKLSGTIRPQGAKNEALQIISAVLLTKAPLNISNIPEILDIKNLILLLEGMGVKVTRHEKGVYTFQADEIDSDYIMSQDFVRKCAKLRGSVMVVGPLLARFGKAYFPKPGGDQIGRRRVDTHILGFMNLGASQEYDHDMKAFHLEVPEGKSLEGKYMLLDEASVTGTANIVMAACLAKGVTTIYNAACEPYLQQLC
;
A
#
# COMPACT_ATOMS: atom_id res chain seq x y z
N VAL A 1 15.35 -12.55 26.46
CA VAL A 1 15.28 -13.93 25.94
C VAL A 1 16.41 -14.71 26.53
N GLU A 2 16.13 -15.88 27.07
CA GLU A 2 17.11 -16.80 27.63
C GLU A 2 17.17 -18.03 26.70
N GLY A 3 18.35 -18.39 26.26
CA GLY A 3 18.62 -19.54 25.40
C GLY A 3 19.09 -20.78 26.18
N GLY A 4 19.53 -21.82 25.44
CA GLY A 4 20.12 -23.03 26.05
C GLY A 4 19.13 -24.16 26.29
N TYR A 5 17.85 -23.97 26.04
CA TYR A 5 16.84 -25.03 26.19
C TYR A 5 16.67 -25.82 24.90
N LYS A 6 16.53 -27.14 25.00
CA LYS A 6 16.20 -28.01 23.88
C LYS A 6 14.73 -27.82 23.52
N LEU A 7 14.46 -27.33 22.32
CA LEU A 7 13.10 -27.16 21.81
C LEU A 7 12.62 -28.40 21.06
N SER A 8 11.36 -28.75 21.24
CA SER A 8 10.69 -29.81 20.48
C SER A 8 9.22 -29.45 20.28
N GLY A 9 8.63 -29.88 19.16
CA GLY A 9 7.24 -29.62 18.82
C GLY A 9 7.08 -29.23 17.35
N THR A 10 5.82 -28.92 16.99
CA THR A 10 5.47 -28.47 15.64
C THR A 10 5.02 -27.03 15.68
N ILE A 11 5.58 -26.22 14.79
CA ILE A 11 5.16 -24.83 14.59
C ILE A 11 4.58 -24.67 13.17
N ARG A 12 3.42 -24.01 13.07
CA ARG A 12 2.83 -23.64 11.78
C ARG A 12 2.95 -22.13 11.59
N PRO A 13 3.66 -21.65 10.56
CA PRO A 13 3.70 -20.24 10.25
C PRO A 13 2.32 -19.77 9.80
N GLN A 14 1.95 -18.55 10.13
CA GLN A 14 0.80 -17.87 9.54
C GLN A 14 1.20 -17.13 8.26
N GLY A 15 0.24 -16.54 7.54
CA GLY A 15 0.48 -15.73 6.35
C GLY A 15 1.50 -14.61 6.59
N ALA A 16 2.23 -14.24 5.56
CA ALA A 16 3.27 -13.23 5.63
C ALA A 16 2.67 -11.81 5.78
N LYS A 17 3.11 -11.07 6.79
CA LYS A 17 2.63 -9.69 7.04
C LYS A 17 2.84 -8.79 5.84
N ASN A 18 4.05 -8.76 5.31
CA ASN A 18 4.42 -7.82 4.24
C ASN A 18 3.71 -8.12 2.92
N GLU A 19 3.43 -9.39 2.65
CA GLU A 19 2.60 -9.81 1.53
C GLU A 19 1.15 -9.36 1.71
N ALA A 20 0.56 -9.66 2.87
CA ALA A 20 -0.82 -9.29 3.17
C ALA A 20 -1.04 -7.76 3.07
N LEU A 21 -0.09 -6.93 3.53
CA LEU A 21 -0.16 -5.47 3.38
C LEU A 21 -0.22 -5.05 1.91
N GLN A 22 0.52 -5.71 1.01
CA GLN A 22 0.53 -5.41 -0.42
C GLN A 22 -0.75 -5.89 -1.10
N ILE A 23 -1.11 -7.17 -0.93
CA ILE A 23 -2.27 -7.78 -1.58
C ILE A 23 -3.59 -7.13 -1.13
N ILE A 24 -3.74 -6.83 0.17
CA ILE A 24 -4.92 -6.14 0.69
C ILE A 24 -5.02 -4.71 0.15
N SER A 25 -3.90 -4.00 -0.04
CA SER A 25 -3.91 -2.67 -0.65
C SER A 25 -4.26 -2.72 -2.15
N ALA A 26 -3.85 -3.78 -2.85
CA ALA A 26 -4.15 -3.97 -4.27
C ALA A 26 -5.65 -4.15 -4.57
N VAL A 27 -6.50 -4.44 -3.57
CA VAL A 27 -7.97 -4.51 -3.76
C VAL A 27 -8.56 -3.20 -4.25
N LEU A 28 -7.89 -2.08 -3.96
CA LEU A 28 -8.29 -0.75 -4.44
C LEU A 28 -8.18 -0.59 -5.97
N LEU A 29 -7.45 -1.46 -6.67
CA LEU A 29 -7.27 -1.40 -8.12
C LEU A 29 -8.50 -1.85 -8.92
N THR A 30 -9.47 -2.52 -8.29
CA THR A 30 -10.64 -3.07 -8.96
C THR A 30 -11.94 -2.83 -8.19
N LYS A 31 -13.07 -2.84 -8.91
CA LYS A 31 -14.43 -2.85 -8.30
C LYS A 31 -14.91 -4.27 -7.97
N ALA A 32 -14.28 -5.28 -8.58
CA ALA A 32 -14.67 -6.66 -8.36
C ALA A 32 -14.41 -7.09 -6.91
N PRO A 33 -15.28 -7.91 -6.32
CA PRO A 33 -15.01 -8.50 -5.03
C PRO A 33 -13.83 -9.47 -5.12
N LEU A 34 -12.91 -9.38 -4.17
CA LEU A 34 -11.72 -10.22 -4.10
C LEU A 34 -11.74 -11.05 -2.81
N ASN A 35 -11.66 -12.36 -2.96
CA ASN A 35 -11.56 -13.30 -1.84
C ASN A 35 -10.08 -13.59 -1.55
N ILE A 36 -9.63 -13.26 -0.35
CA ILE A 36 -8.25 -13.43 0.08
C ILE A 36 -8.24 -14.34 1.32
N SER A 37 -7.44 -15.38 1.28
CA SER A 37 -7.26 -16.32 2.38
C SER A 37 -5.85 -16.24 2.97
N ASN A 38 -5.63 -16.92 4.09
CA ASN A 38 -4.35 -16.96 4.81
C ASN A 38 -3.86 -15.58 5.27
N ILE A 39 -4.78 -14.64 5.50
CA ILE A 39 -4.46 -13.31 6.04
C ILE A 39 -4.06 -13.45 7.52
N PRO A 40 -2.87 -12.98 7.94
CA PRO A 40 -2.46 -13.05 9.33
C PRO A 40 -3.27 -12.08 10.21
N GLU A 41 -3.78 -12.57 11.34
CA GLU A 41 -4.58 -11.75 12.26
C GLU A 41 -3.70 -10.98 13.26
N ILE A 42 -2.87 -10.10 12.76
CA ILE A 42 -1.95 -9.25 13.53
C ILE A 42 -2.43 -7.79 13.52
N LEU A 43 -1.90 -6.99 14.42
CA LEU A 43 -2.33 -5.60 14.61
C LEU A 43 -2.20 -4.75 13.35
N ASP A 44 -1.09 -4.86 12.62
CA ASP A 44 -0.86 -4.09 11.38
C ASP A 44 -1.93 -4.38 10.32
N ILE A 45 -2.32 -5.64 10.16
CA ILE A 45 -3.34 -6.04 9.20
C ILE A 45 -4.73 -5.55 9.64
N LYS A 46 -5.05 -5.65 10.92
CA LYS A 46 -6.29 -5.08 11.47
C LYS A 46 -6.38 -3.58 11.24
N ASN A 47 -5.28 -2.86 11.48
CA ASN A 47 -5.22 -1.41 11.24
C ASN A 47 -5.37 -1.06 9.75
N LEU A 48 -4.79 -1.86 8.84
CA LEU A 48 -4.99 -1.65 7.40
C LEU A 48 -6.45 -1.90 6.99
N ILE A 49 -7.08 -2.96 7.48
CA ILE A 49 -8.49 -3.26 7.22
C ILE A 49 -9.36 -2.08 7.69
N LEU A 50 -9.16 -1.59 8.94
CA LEU A 50 -9.89 -0.44 9.46
C LEU A 50 -9.64 0.86 8.66
N LEU A 51 -8.47 1.01 8.06
CA LEU A 51 -8.18 2.13 7.16
C LEU A 51 -8.98 2.00 5.87
N LEU A 52 -9.02 0.81 5.27
CA LEU A 52 -9.78 0.52 4.05
C LEU A 52 -11.29 0.66 4.27
N GLU A 53 -11.83 0.15 5.37
CA GLU A 53 -13.25 0.34 5.74
C GLU A 53 -13.60 1.83 5.88
N GLY A 54 -12.72 2.62 6.51
CA GLY A 54 -12.89 4.08 6.59
C GLY A 54 -12.92 4.75 5.22
N MET A 55 -12.22 4.22 4.23
CA MET A 55 -12.26 4.69 2.85
C MET A 55 -13.48 4.21 2.05
N GLY A 56 -14.37 3.41 2.65
CA GLY A 56 -15.58 2.89 1.99
C GLY A 56 -15.42 1.49 1.40
N VAL A 57 -14.30 0.81 1.56
CA VAL A 57 -14.13 -0.57 1.13
C VAL A 57 -15.02 -1.49 1.98
N LYS A 58 -15.86 -2.27 1.33
CA LYS A 58 -16.69 -3.29 1.98
C LYS A 58 -15.82 -4.49 2.33
N VAL A 59 -15.76 -4.84 3.61
CA VAL A 59 -14.98 -5.97 4.12
C VAL A 59 -15.90 -6.98 4.78
N THR A 60 -15.85 -8.22 4.31
CA THR A 60 -16.59 -9.34 4.91
C THR A 60 -15.62 -10.39 5.38
N ARG A 61 -15.61 -10.66 6.68
CA ARG A 61 -14.84 -11.76 7.27
C ARG A 61 -15.70 -13.02 7.27
N HIS A 62 -15.21 -14.09 6.65
CA HIS A 62 -15.89 -15.38 6.60
C HIS A 62 -15.46 -16.28 7.75
N GLU A 63 -14.16 -16.45 7.90
CA GLU A 63 -13.54 -17.21 8.98
C GLU A 63 -12.15 -16.64 9.32
N LYS A 64 -11.40 -17.32 10.16
CA LYS A 64 -10.06 -16.85 10.56
C LYS A 64 -9.15 -16.76 9.34
N GLY A 65 -8.67 -15.56 9.05
CA GLY A 65 -7.75 -15.29 7.94
C GLY A 65 -8.38 -15.35 6.55
N VAL A 66 -9.73 -15.40 6.43
CA VAL A 66 -10.44 -15.42 5.14
C VAL A 66 -11.41 -14.24 5.04
N TYR A 67 -11.19 -13.40 4.05
CA TYR A 67 -11.94 -12.16 3.87
C TYR A 67 -12.32 -11.94 2.40
N THR A 68 -13.46 -11.29 2.19
CA THR A 68 -13.83 -10.66 0.92
C THR A 68 -13.69 -9.16 1.05
N PHE A 69 -13.01 -8.54 0.09
CA PHE A 69 -12.89 -7.09 -0.03
C PHE A 69 -13.55 -6.63 -1.32
N GLN A 70 -14.27 -5.52 -1.26
CA GLN A 70 -14.85 -4.90 -2.44
C GLN A 70 -14.73 -3.37 -2.36
N ALA A 71 -14.01 -2.78 -3.30
CA ALA A 71 -13.75 -1.35 -3.40
C ALA A 71 -14.51 -0.75 -4.59
N ASP A 72 -15.85 -0.71 -4.53
CA ASP A 72 -16.69 -0.14 -5.59
C ASP A 72 -16.43 1.35 -5.75
N GLU A 73 -16.58 2.07 -4.66
CA GLU A 73 -16.41 3.51 -4.53
C GLU A 73 -15.52 3.81 -3.33
N ILE A 74 -14.86 4.96 -3.36
CA ILE A 74 -13.99 5.43 -2.28
C ILE A 74 -14.49 6.79 -1.83
N ASP A 75 -14.58 6.96 -0.52
CA ASP A 75 -14.88 8.24 0.11
C ASP A 75 -13.67 9.18 -0.01
N SER A 76 -13.74 10.08 -1.00
CA SER A 76 -12.69 11.06 -1.25
C SER A 76 -12.53 12.06 -0.10
N ASP A 77 -13.60 12.38 0.62
CA ASP A 77 -13.53 13.31 1.75
C ASP A 77 -12.83 12.65 2.94
N TYR A 78 -13.05 11.35 3.10
CA TYR A 78 -12.35 10.60 4.15
C TYR A 78 -10.83 10.55 3.95
N ILE A 79 -10.34 10.32 2.73
CA ILE A 79 -8.88 10.28 2.49
C ILE A 79 -8.18 11.62 2.73
N MET A 80 -8.92 12.73 2.75
CA MET A 80 -8.45 14.07 3.11
C MET A 80 -8.74 14.43 4.57
N SER A 81 -9.25 13.50 5.38
CA SER A 81 -9.64 13.77 6.75
C SER A 81 -8.48 13.61 7.75
N GLN A 82 -8.59 14.29 8.89
CA GLN A 82 -7.68 14.12 10.02
C GLN A 82 -7.72 12.68 10.58
N ASP A 83 -8.84 11.96 10.44
CA ASP A 83 -8.94 10.57 10.89
C ASP A 83 -8.08 9.65 10.02
N PHE A 84 -8.11 9.83 8.70
CA PHE A 84 -7.23 9.12 7.77
C PHE A 84 -5.76 9.34 8.13
N VAL A 85 -5.34 10.61 8.32
CA VAL A 85 -3.97 10.96 8.73
C VAL A 85 -3.58 10.28 10.03
N ARG A 86 -4.46 10.30 11.05
CA ARG A 86 -4.20 9.65 12.34
C ARG A 86 -4.06 8.13 12.22
N LYS A 87 -4.86 7.48 11.38
CA LYS A 87 -4.74 6.04 11.14
C LYS A 87 -3.45 5.70 10.38
N CYS A 88 -3.10 6.47 9.37
CA CYS A 88 -1.83 6.33 8.65
C CYS A 88 -0.61 6.48 9.57
N ALA A 89 -0.66 7.42 10.52
CA ALA A 89 0.41 7.64 11.50
C ALA A 89 0.61 6.46 12.48
N LYS A 90 -0.31 5.52 12.56
CA LYS A 90 -0.19 4.29 13.39
C LYS A 90 0.32 3.08 12.63
N LEU A 91 0.40 3.16 11.30
CA LEU A 91 0.69 2.01 10.44
C LEU A 91 1.67 2.38 9.33
N ARG A 92 2.86 1.77 9.33
CA ARG A 92 3.80 1.96 8.22
C ARG A 92 3.23 1.46 6.89
N GLY A 93 2.49 0.34 6.93
CA GLY A 93 1.86 -0.25 5.76
C GLY A 93 0.79 0.63 5.08
N SER A 94 0.33 1.71 5.73
CA SER A 94 -0.60 2.68 5.14
C SER A 94 -0.08 3.30 3.84
N VAL A 95 1.25 3.38 3.66
CA VAL A 95 1.85 3.85 2.41
C VAL A 95 1.40 3.04 1.18
N MET A 96 1.02 1.78 1.37
CA MET A 96 0.67 0.86 0.27
C MET A 96 -0.64 1.21 -0.46
N VAL A 97 -1.52 2.01 0.15
CA VAL A 97 -2.78 2.42 -0.50
C VAL A 97 -2.58 3.55 -1.52
N VAL A 98 -1.43 4.25 -1.48
CA VAL A 98 -1.20 5.47 -2.27
C VAL A 98 -1.16 5.17 -3.77
N GLY A 99 -0.39 4.16 -4.20
CA GLY A 99 -0.30 3.76 -5.61
C GLY A 99 -1.65 3.38 -6.21
N PRO A 100 -2.41 2.47 -5.60
CA PRO A 100 -3.74 2.10 -6.06
C PRO A 100 -4.74 3.27 -6.10
N LEU A 101 -4.73 4.14 -5.08
CA LEU A 101 -5.60 5.33 -5.07
C LEU A 101 -5.27 6.26 -6.24
N LEU A 102 -3.99 6.56 -6.43
CA LEU A 102 -3.53 7.41 -7.52
C LEU A 102 -3.90 6.82 -8.89
N ALA A 103 -3.69 5.52 -9.09
CA ALA A 103 -3.93 4.86 -10.36
C ALA A 103 -5.40 4.82 -10.75
N ARG A 104 -6.30 4.55 -9.79
CA ARG A 104 -7.72 4.34 -10.08
C ARG A 104 -8.56 5.60 -9.93
N PHE A 105 -8.22 6.45 -8.97
CA PHE A 105 -9.02 7.63 -8.63
C PHE A 105 -8.33 8.95 -9.02
N GLY A 106 -7.11 8.89 -9.51
CA GLY A 106 -6.34 10.06 -9.95
C GLY A 106 -5.81 10.93 -8.82
N LYS A 107 -6.16 10.62 -7.57
CA LYS A 107 -5.78 11.41 -6.38
C LYS A 107 -5.39 10.50 -5.22
N ALA A 108 -4.39 10.92 -4.46
CA ALA A 108 -4.02 10.26 -3.22
C ALA A 108 -3.42 11.25 -2.22
N TYR A 109 -3.74 11.08 -0.94
CA TYR A 109 -3.02 11.73 0.15
C TYR A 109 -1.99 10.77 0.73
N PHE A 110 -0.79 11.26 0.92
CA PHE A 110 0.32 10.49 1.46
C PHE A 110 0.82 11.15 2.76
N PRO A 111 0.14 10.90 3.90
CA PRO A 111 0.60 11.36 5.19
C PRO A 111 1.91 10.66 5.58
N LYS A 112 2.66 11.27 6.49
CA LYS A 112 3.83 10.60 7.06
C LYS A 112 3.41 9.28 7.71
N PRO A 113 3.85 8.13 7.16
CA PRO A 113 3.45 6.84 7.71
C PRO A 113 4.11 6.59 9.07
N GLY A 114 3.38 5.94 9.96
CA GLY A 114 3.85 5.57 11.29
C GLY A 114 4.65 4.27 11.33
N GLY A 115 4.43 3.49 12.39
CA GLY A 115 5.08 2.21 12.67
C GLY A 115 6.31 2.34 13.56
N ASP A 116 7.08 1.25 13.67
CA ASP A 116 8.23 1.15 14.56
C ASP A 116 9.34 2.15 14.24
N GLN A 117 9.91 2.76 15.26
CA GLN A 117 11.02 3.71 15.15
C GLN A 117 12.36 2.97 15.08
N ILE A 118 12.63 2.32 13.97
CA ILE A 118 13.85 1.54 13.73
C ILE A 118 14.94 2.30 12.94
N GLY A 119 14.79 3.62 12.81
CA GLY A 119 15.71 4.49 12.09
C GLY A 119 15.00 5.29 10.98
N ARG A 120 15.81 6.03 10.19
CA ARG A 120 15.31 6.82 9.07
C ARG A 120 14.84 5.89 7.95
N ARG A 121 13.56 5.98 7.60
CA ARG A 121 12.93 5.20 6.52
C ARG A 121 12.37 6.15 5.49
N ARG A 122 13.05 6.21 4.36
CA ARG A 122 12.72 7.11 3.25
C ARG A 122 11.35 6.76 2.64
N VAL A 123 10.71 7.76 2.05
CA VAL A 123 9.46 7.64 1.28
C VAL A 123 9.58 8.29 -0.10
N ASP A 124 10.69 8.94 -0.36
CA ASP A 124 11.01 9.66 -1.60
C ASP A 124 10.92 8.73 -2.82
N THR A 125 11.39 7.48 -2.72
CA THR A 125 11.29 6.49 -3.80
C THR A 125 9.86 6.32 -4.30
N HIS A 126 8.87 6.33 -3.39
CA HIS A 126 7.45 6.27 -3.77
C HIS A 126 7.04 7.51 -4.58
N ILE A 127 7.34 8.70 -4.04
CA ILE A 127 6.95 9.98 -4.65
C ILE A 127 7.60 10.14 -6.01
N LEU A 128 8.92 9.91 -6.11
CA LEU A 128 9.66 9.98 -7.36
C LEU A 128 9.12 8.98 -8.39
N GLY A 129 8.76 7.78 -7.97
CA GLY A 129 8.14 6.78 -8.84
C GLY A 129 6.80 7.27 -9.42
N PHE A 130 5.93 7.84 -8.60
CA PHE A 130 4.66 8.40 -9.05
C PHE A 130 4.83 9.60 -9.99
N MET A 131 5.79 10.48 -9.68
CA MET A 131 6.13 11.61 -10.57
C MET A 131 6.67 11.12 -11.91
N ASN A 132 7.49 10.07 -11.94
CA ASN A 132 7.95 9.45 -13.18
C ASN A 132 6.78 8.90 -14.02
N LEU A 133 5.73 8.36 -13.37
CA LEU A 133 4.50 7.93 -14.07
C LEU A 133 3.61 9.10 -14.52
N GLY A 134 3.96 10.34 -14.18
CA GLY A 134 3.24 11.56 -14.62
C GLY A 134 2.31 12.17 -13.58
N ALA A 135 2.36 11.76 -12.33
CA ALA A 135 1.65 12.44 -11.24
C ALA A 135 2.36 13.76 -10.86
N SER A 136 1.57 14.73 -10.45
CA SER A 136 2.05 15.91 -9.72
C SER A 136 2.04 15.68 -8.22
N GLN A 137 2.82 16.45 -7.47
CA GLN A 137 2.84 16.40 -6.02
C GLN A 137 2.88 17.81 -5.43
N GLU A 138 2.17 18.00 -4.34
CA GLU A 138 2.19 19.20 -3.52
C GLU A 138 2.24 18.80 -2.05
N TYR A 139 2.92 19.55 -1.21
CA TYR A 139 2.93 19.29 0.22
C TYR A 139 1.92 20.17 0.94
N ASP A 140 0.92 19.54 1.53
CA ASP A 140 -0.07 20.18 2.39
C ASP A 140 0.50 20.32 3.80
N HIS A 141 0.78 21.58 4.20
CA HIS A 141 1.35 21.90 5.50
C HIS A 141 0.38 21.70 6.66
N ASP A 142 -0.90 21.90 6.43
CA ASP A 142 -1.96 21.77 7.46
C ASP A 142 -2.22 20.29 7.78
N MET A 143 -2.30 19.48 6.75
CA MET A 143 -2.47 18.03 6.86
C MET A 143 -1.16 17.28 7.10
N LYS A 144 -0.01 17.92 6.90
CA LYS A 144 1.34 17.31 6.95
C LYS A 144 1.43 16.07 6.05
N ALA A 145 0.93 16.19 4.84
CA ALA A 145 0.81 15.12 3.87
C ALA A 145 1.21 15.60 2.47
N PHE A 146 1.71 14.71 1.63
CA PHE A 146 1.81 14.98 0.19
C PHE A 146 0.46 14.73 -0.44
N HIS A 147 -0.03 15.69 -1.21
CA HIS A 147 -1.13 15.53 -2.14
C HIS A 147 -0.53 15.11 -3.49
N LEU A 148 -0.95 13.96 -3.98
CA LEU A 148 -0.54 13.41 -5.27
C LEU A 148 -1.76 13.40 -6.19
N GLU A 149 -1.59 13.88 -7.41
CA GLU A 149 -2.69 13.99 -8.37
C GLU A 149 -2.21 13.68 -9.80
N VAL A 150 -3.03 12.97 -10.55
CA VAL A 150 -2.90 12.86 -12.00
C VAL A 150 -3.51 14.13 -12.60
N PRO A 151 -2.75 14.95 -13.35
CA PRO A 151 -3.27 16.21 -13.92
C PRO A 151 -4.52 15.99 -14.75
N GLU A 152 -5.44 16.95 -14.71
CA GLU A 152 -6.72 16.87 -15.43
C GLU A 152 -6.53 16.58 -16.92
N GLY A 153 -7.34 15.67 -17.46
CA GLY A 153 -7.26 15.23 -18.86
C GLY A 153 -6.07 14.32 -19.18
N LYS A 154 -5.23 13.98 -18.19
CA LYS A 154 -4.10 13.07 -18.34
C LYS A 154 -4.38 11.71 -17.70
N SER A 155 -3.46 10.78 -17.89
CA SER A 155 -3.42 9.48 -17.22
C SER A 155 -1.98 9.19 -16.80
N LEU A 156 -1.79 8.26 -15.88
CA LEU A 156 -0.46 7.73 -15.64
C LEU A 156 0.06 7.06 -16.91
N GLU A 157 1.34 7.24 -17.18
CA GLU A 157 2.03 6.71 -18.36
C GLU A 157 3.22 5.86 -17.94
N GLY A 158 3.36 4.69 -18.59
CA GLY A 158 4.48 3.80 -18.39
C GLY A 158 5.81 4.49 -18.73
N LYS A 159 6.81 4.25 -17.89
CA LYS A 159 8.15 4.82 -18.02
C LYS A 159 9.23 3.79 -17.70
N TYR A 160 10.40 3.97 -18.32
CA TYR A 160 11.62 3.36 -17.84
C TYR A 160 12.15 4.21 -16.66
N MET A 161 12.33 3.60 -15.49
CA MET A 161 12.85 4.29 -14.32
C MET A 161 13.88 3.46 -13.57
N LEU A 162 14.88 4.14 -13.03
CA LEU A 162 15.87 3.59 -12.12
C LEU A 162 15.52 4.04 -10.70
N LEU A 163 15.28 3.10 -9.79
CA LEU A 163 15.09 3.41 -8.38
C LEU A 163 16.44 3.67 -7.70
N ASP A 164 16.48 4.68 -6.86
CA ASP A 164 17.67 5.07 -6.08
C ASP A 164 17.99 4.07 -4.95
N GLU A 165 17.00 3.27 -4.54
CA GLU A 165 17.17 2.13 -3.64
C GLU A 165 16.21 0.99 -4.04
N ALA A 166 16.58 -0.25 -3.76
CA ALA A 166 15.71 -1.42 -3.96
C ALA A 166 14.65 -1.47 -2.84
N SER A 167 13.80 -0.45 -2.78
CA SER A 167 12.73 -0.33 -1.79
C SER A 167 11.60 -1.30 -2.08
N VAL A 168 11.31 -2.21 -1.16
CA VAL A 168 10.19 -3.16 -1.28
C VAL A 168 8.86 -2.43 -1.42
N THR A 169 8.56 -1.54 -0.48
CA THR A 169 7.28 -0.81 -0.50
C THR A 169 7.22 0.21 -1.63
N GLY A 170 8.34 0.83 -2.00
CA GLY A 170 8.45 1.70 -3.16
C GLY A 170 8.15 0.96 -4.46
N THR A 171 8.82 -0.17 -4.68
CA THR A 171 8.59 -1.02 -5.86
C THR A 171 7.13 -1.48 -5.95
N ALA A 172 6.59 -2.05 -4.87
CA ALA A 172 5.21 -2.54 -4.83
C ALA A 172 4.18 -1.43 -5.14
N ASN A 173 4.38 -0.24 -4.58
CA ASN A 173 3.50 0.90 -4.81
C ASN A 173 3.55 1.39 -6.26
N ILE A 174 4.76 1.46 -6.85
CA ILE A 174 4.95 1.84 -8.26
C ILE A 174 4.34 0.78 -9.18
N VAL A 175 4.53 -0.51 -8.88
CA VAL A 175 3.91 -1.62 -9.64
C VAL A 175 2.39 -1.47 -9.63
N MET A 176 1.77 -1.28 -8.45
CA MET A 176 0.33 -1.10 -8.34
C MET A 176 -0.17 0.14 -9.10
N ALA A 177 0.57 1.26 -9.07
CA ALA A 177 0.24 2.44 -9.86
C ALA A 177 0.39 2.18 -11.36
N ALA A 178 1.42 1.46 -11.78
CA ALA A 178 1.70 1.15 -13.17
C ALA A 178 0.68 0.17 -13.80
N CYS A 179 0.00 -0.67 -13.00
CA CYS A 179 -1.01 -1.62 -13.50
C CYS A 179 -2.13 -0.95 -14.31
N LEU A 180 -2.49 0.30 -14.00
CA LEU A 180 -3.52 1.06 -14.71
C LEU A 180 -2.94 2.20 -15.57
N ALA A 181 -1.62 2.32 -15.66
CA ALA A 181 -0.94 3.29 -16.51
C ALA A 181 -1.00 2.88 -18.00
N LYS A 182 -0.97 3.85 -18.91
CA LYS A 182 -0.85 3.59 -20.33
C LYS A 182 0.57 3.22 -20.73
N GLY A 183 0.73 2.20 -21.56
CA GLY A 183 2.03 1.81 -22.12
C GLY A 183 2.78 0.81 -21.21
N VAL A 184 4.10 0.79 -21.28
CA VAL A 184 4.95 -0.16 -20.55
C VAL A 184 5.78 0.56 -19.50
N THR A 185 5.81 0.01 -18.30
CA THR A 185 6.69 0.46 -17.22
C THR A 185 7.81 -0.54 -17.01
N THR A 186 9.05 -0.05 -17.02
CA THR A 186 10.22 -0.83 -16.65
C THR A 186 10.88 -0.22 -15.42
N ILE A 187 11.00 -1.01 -14.36
CA ILE A 187 11.59 -0.57 -13.09
C ILE A 187 12.94 -1.24 -12.94
N TYR A 188 14.01 -0.47 -13.03
CA TYR A 188 15.37 -0.93 -12.77
C TYR A 188 15.71 -0.77 -11.29
N ASN A 189 16.54 -1.66 -10.74
CA ASN A 189 16.82 -1.74 -9.29
C ASN A 189 15.55 -1.95 -8.43
N ALA A 190 14.58 -2.69 -8.98
CA ALA A 190 13.39 -3.09 -8.24
C ALA A 190 13.74 -4.06 -7.11
N ALA A 191 13.00 -4.02 -6.00
CA ALA A 191 13.03 -5.09 -5.01
C ALA A 191 12.55 -6.41 -5.62
N CYS A 192 13.06 -7.56 -5.13
CA CYS A 192 12.78 -8.87 -5.71
C CYS A 192 12.37 -9.94 -4.69
N GLU A 193 11.90 -9.51 -3.51
CA GLU A 193 11.44 -10.41 -2.47
C GLU A 193 10.25 -11.27 -2.95
N PRO A 194 10.12 -12.51 -2.45
CA PRO A 194 9.08 -13.44 -2.88
C PRO A 194 7.66 -12.86 -2.82
N TYR A 195 7.34 -12.13 -1.76
CA TYR A 195 6.02 -11.52 -1.59
C TYR A 195 5.76 -10.34 -2.56
N LEU A 196 6.80 -9.70 -3.08
CA LEU A 196 6.65 -8.71 -4.14
C LEU A 196 6.41 -9.40 -5.50
N GLN A 197 7.13 -10.51 -5.77
CA GLN A 197 6.89 -11.31 -6.98
C GLN A 197 5.47 -11.88 -6.99
N GLN A 198 4.92 -12.23 -5.82
CA GLN A 198 3.55 -12.72 -5.69
C GLN A 198 2.50 -11.61 -5.89
N LEU A 199 2.82 -10.35 -5.60
CA LEU A 199 1.97 -9.21 -5.93
C LEU A 199 1.83 -9.03 -7.45
N CYS A 200 2.89 -9.27 -8.23
CA CYS A 200 2.89 -9.17 -9.69
C CYS A 200 2.14 -10.30 -10.36
#